data_1772915e199a0d3040784fa6e79ca671
#
_entry.id   1772915e199a0d3040784fa6e79ca671
#
_cell.length_a   1.000
_cell.length_b   1.000
_cell.length_c   1.000
_cell.angle_alpha   90.00
_cell.angle_beta   90.00
_cell.angle_gamma   90.00
#
_symmetry.space_group_name_H-M   'P 1'
#
loop_
_entity.id
_entity.type
_entity.pdbx_description
1 polymer ?
#
loop_
_entity_poly.entity_id
_entity_poly.type
_entity_poly.pdbx_seq_one_letter_code
_entity_poly.pdbx_strand_id
1 'polypeptide(L)'
;MNEININGVVYVPKAEVEEALTKAPDLDGMEYCMVRTYSAGVFAGYIESRNGKEAVLRHARRIWKWSGAASLSQLATYGTSDPDNCKFPCPVDKVILTEVIEIIPITEKAAKSIEEVKVWSV
;
A
#
# COMPACT_ATOMS: atom_id res chain seq x y z
N MET A 1 -4.10 -6.38 -23.76
CA MET A 1 -3.37 -5.10 -23.74
C MET A 1 -2.95 -4.71 -25.12
N ASN A 2 -3.27 -3.50 -25.52
CA ASN A 2 -2.92 -3.00 -26.85
C ASN A 2 -1.56 -2.31 -26.79
N GLU A 3 -0.59 -2.92 -27.44
CA GLU A 3 0.74 -2.34 -27.55
C GLU A 3 0.92 -1.72 -28.92
N ILE A 4 1.58 -0.59 -28.98
CA ILE A 4 1.94 0.05 -30.23
C ILE A 4 3.46 -0.01 -30.33
N ASN A 5 3.93 -0.62 -31.44
CA ASN A 5 5.36 -0.75 -31.72
C ASN A 5 5.74 0.26 -32.80
N ILE A 6 6.53 1.25 -32.43
CA ILE A 6 7.02 2.28 -33.35
C ILE A 6 8.54 2.32 -33.26
N ASN A 7 9.21 2.10 -34.38
CA ASN A 7 10.67 2.09 -34.48
C ASN A 7 11.35 1.16 -33.44
N GLY A 8 10.74 -0.02 -33.19
CA GLY A 8 11.27 -0.98 -32.23
C GLY A 8 10.98 -0.67 -30.77
N VAL A 9 10.29 0.41 -30.49
CA VAL A 9 9.89 0.78 -29.12
C VAL A 9 8.44 0.40 -28.90
N VAL A 10 8.18 -0.31 -27.80
CA VAL A 10 6.83 -0.73 -27.42
C VAL A 10 6.23 0.32 -26.50
N TYR A 11 5.03 0.76 -26.85
CA TYR A 11 4.29 1.74 -26.06
C TYR A 11 3.05 1.09 -25.46
N VAL A 12 2.77 1.41 -24.21
CA VAL A 12 1.58 0.98 -23.49
C VAL A 12 0.58 2.13 -23.54
N PRO A 13 -0.72 1.86 -23.79
CA PRO A 13 -1.72 2.90 -23.76
C PRO A 13 -1.71 3.66 -22.44
N LYS A 14 -1.75 4.99 -22.52
CA LYS A 14 -1.68 5.86 -21.36
C LYS A 14 -2.75 5.55 -20.32
N ALA A 15 -3.96 5.21 -20.76
CA ALA A 15 -5.07 4.88 -19.88
C ALA A 15 -4.78 3.67 -18.99
N GLU A 16 -4.12 2.62 -19.52
CA GLU A 16 -3.74 1.46 -18.72
C GLU A 16 -2.68 1.80 -17.68
N VAL A 17 -1.70 2.62 -18.05
CA VAL A 17 -0.65 3.05 -17.12
C VAL A 17 -1.25 3.90 -16.01
N GLU A 18 -2.13 4.84 -16.34
CA GLU A 18 -2.80 5.67 -15.36
C GLU A 18 -3.67 4.85 -14.41
N GLU A 19 -4.40 3.87 -14.92
CA GLU A 19 -5.22 2.98 -14.11
C GLU A 19 -4.36 2.20 -13.11
N ALA A 20 -3.23 1.64 -13.56
CA ALA A 20 -2.33 0.87 -12.71
C ALA A 20 -1.72 1.70 -11.58
N LEU A 21 -1.51 3.00 -11.80
CA LEU A 21 -0.88 3.93 -10.85
C LEU A 21 -1.87 4.86 -10.17
N THR A 22 -3.17 4.65 -10.41
CA THR A 22 -4.21 5.44 -9.75
C THR A 22 -4.27 5.10 -8.27
N LYS A 23 -4.52 6.11 -7.47
CA LYS A 23 -4.73 5.98 -6.02
C LYS A 23 -5.83 4.95 -5.73
N ALA A 24 -5.64 4.17 -4.66
CA ALA A 24 -6.66 3.24 -4.20
C ALA A 24 -7.97 4.00 -3.86
N PRO A 25 -9.15 3.38 -4.09
CA PRO A 25 -10.41 4.03 -3.74
C PRO A 25 -10.49 4.35 -2.26
N ASP A 26 -11.06 5.50 -1.92
CA ASP A 26 -11.32 5.85 -0.54
C ASP A 26 -12.41 4.95 0.04
N LEU A 27 -12.36 4.74 1.35
CA LEU A 27 -13.41 4.08 2.10
C LEU A 27 -14.04 5.10 3.04
N ASP A 28 -15.31 5.44 2.82
CA ASP A 28 -16.03 6.43 3.64
C ASP A 28 -15.27 7.76 3.77
N GLY A 29 -14.63 8.19 2.68
CA GLY A 29 -13.83 9.41 2.64
C GLY A 29 -12.42 9.27 3.20
N MET A 30 -12.04 8.09 3.69
CA MET A 30 -10.71 7.82 4.22
C MET A 30 -9.78 7.31 3.14
N GLU A 31 -8.59 7.88 3.08
CA GLU A 31 -7.57 7.50 2.10
C GLU A 31 -6.75 6.30 2.57
N TYR A 32 -6.49 5.36 1.67
CA TYR A 32 -5.68 4.18 1.98
C TYR A 32 -4.20 4.50 1.78
N CYS A 33 -3.43 4.41 2.87
CA CYS A 33 -2.03 4.81 2.87
C CYS A 33 -1.12 3.81 3.58
N MET A 34 0.14 3.81 3.16
CA MET A 34 1.23 3.18 3.87
C MET A 34 1.73 4.19 4.90
N VAL A 35 1.76 3.79 6.17
CA VAL A 35 2.15 4.69 7.28
C VAL A 35 3.35 4.09 8.00
N ARG A 36 4.44 4.82 8.03
CA ARG A 36 5.65 4.41 8.73
C ARG A 36 5.78 5.22 10.03
N THR A 37 6.09 4.52 11.11
CA THR A 37 6.26 5.11 12.43
C THR A 37 7.70 5.02 12.89
N TYR A 38 8.05 5.81 13.92
CA TYR A 38 9.39 5.78 14.49
C TYR A 38 9.69 4.44 15.17
N SER A 39 8.76 3.93 15.97
CA SER A 39 9.02 2.73 16.79
C SER A 39 7.98 1.63 16.67
N ALA A 40 6.81 1.90 16.13
CA ALA A 40 5.73 0.91 16.05
C ALA A 40 5.72 0.09 14.74
N GLY A 41 6.62 0.39 13.81
CA GLY A 41 6.70 -0.29 12.52
C GLY A 41 5.90 0.38 11.42
N VAL A 42 5.45 -0.44 10.46
CA VAL A 42 4.79 0.02 9.25
C VAL A 42 3.39 -0.56 9.16
N PHE A 43 2.45 0.23 8.67
CA PHE A 43 1.05 -0.16 8.53
C PHE A 43 0.50 0.26 7.17
N ALA A 44 -0.43 -0.53 6.65
CA ALA A 44 -1.29 -0.13 5.54
C ALA A 44 -2.70 0.00 6.09
N GLY A 45 -3.35 1.15 5.89
CA GLY A 45 -4.68 1.37 6.44
C GLY A 45 -5.32 2.65 5.94
N TYR A 46 -6.59 2.81 6.28
CA TYR A 46 -7.36 4.02 5.93
C TYR A 46 -7.18 5.06 7.02
N ILE A 47 -6.78 6.26 6.63
CA ILE A 47 -6.57 7.36 7.57
C ILE A 47 -7.91 8.00 7.93
N GLU A 48 -8.36 7.80 9.16
CA GLU A 48 -9.57 8.43 9.68
C GLU A 48 -9.30 9.87 10.09
N SER A 49 -8.19 10.10 10.78
CA SER A 49 -7.80 11.43 11.22
C SER A 49 -6.30 11.53 11.43
N ARG A 50 -5.82 12.75 11.43
CA ARG A 50 -4.40 13.03 11.63
C ARG A 50 -4.24 14.35 12.36
N ASN A 51 -3.36 14.34 13.38
CA ASN A 51 -3.04 15.54 14.13
C ASN A 51 -1.54 15.49 14.48
N GLY A 52 -0.75 16.29 13.76
CA GLY A 52 0.71 16.26 13.93
C GLY A 52 1.28 14.89 13.61
N LYS A 53 1.94 14.27 14.59
CA LYS A 53 2.52 12.92 14.46
C LYS A 53 1.52 11.83 14.83
N GLU A 54 0.32 12.18 15.25
CA GLU A 54 -0.71 11.20 15.58
C GLU A 54 -1.60 10.94 14.37
N ALA A 55 -1.89 9.67 14.14
CA ALA A 55 -2.84 9.26 13.09
C ALA A 55 -3.70 8.13 13.61
N VAL A 56 -4.99 8.18 13.26
CA VAL A 56 -5.93 7.09 13.53
C VAL A 56 -6.19 6.38 12.22
N LEU A 57 -5.89 5.07 12.18
CA LEU A 57 -6.10 4.24 11.01
C LEU A 57 -7.22 3.24 11.26
N ARG A 58 -8.03 3.03 10.23
CA ARG A 58 -9.08 2.01 10.22
C ARG A 58 -8.70 0.88 9.26
N HIS A 59 -9.12 -0.33 9.59
CA HIS A 59 -8.78 -1.53 8.82
C HIS A 59 -7.28 -1.61 8.57
N ALA A 60 -6.51 -1.37 9.62
CA ALA A 60 -5.07 -1.28 9.54
C ALA A 60 -4.42 -2.66 9.60
N ARG A 61 -3.50 -2.88 8.69
CA ARG A 61 -2.74 -4.11 8.62
C ARG A 61 -1.27 -3.79 8.82
N ARG A 62 -0.63 -4.41 9.80
CA ARG A 62 0.80 -4.22 10.04
C ARG A 62 1.61 -4.88 8.94
N ILE A 63 2.61 -4.20 8.43
CA ILE A 63 3.58 -4.74 7.47
C ILE A 63 4.80 -5.16 8.28
N TRP A 64 4.73 -6.33 8.89
CA TRP A 64 5.80 -6.82 9.76
C TRP A 64 7.07 -7.12 8.98
N LYS A 65 6.93 -7.83 7.87
CA LYS A 65 8.03 -8.15 6.97
C LYS A 65 7.49 -8.20 5.55
N TRP A 66 8.21 -7.58 4.62
CA TRP A 66 7.84 -7.68 3.21
C TRP A 66 8.99 -8.23 2.39
N SER A 67 8.64 -8.86 1.27
CA SER A 67 9.53 -9.37 0.25
C SER A 67 8.93 -9.01 -1.10
N GLY A 68 9.73 -9.02 -2.16
CA GLY A 68 9.23 -8.71 -3.49
C GLY A 68 9.01 -7.23 -3.78
N ALA A 69 9.59 -6.36 -2.97
CA ALA A 69 9.64 -4.92 -3.20
C ALA A 69 10.94 -4.39 -2.58
N ALA A 70 11.62 -3.53 -3.30
CA ALA A 70 12.91 -3.01 -2.85
C ALA A 70 12.78 -1.98 -1.73
N SER A 71 11.63 -1.29 -1.66
CA SER A 71 11.38 -0.22 -0.70
C SER A 71 9.90 -0.13 -0.39
N LEU A 72 9.56 0.64 0.64
CA LEU A 72 8.15 0.94 0.93
C LEU A 72 7.51 1.74 -0.19
N SER A 73 8.26 2.59 -0.87
CA SER A 73 7.76 3.32 -2.03
C SER A 73 7.33 2.38 -3.14
N GLN A 74 8.13 1.36 -3.41
CA GLN A 74 7.79 0.35 -4.41
C GLN A 74 6.59 -0.48 -3.96
N LEU A 75 6.56 -0.89 -2.70
CA LEU A 75 5.44 -1.66 -2.15
C LEU A 75 4.13 -0.88 -2.24
N ALA A 76 4.14 0.40 -1.91
CA ALA A 76 2.96 1.27 -1.99
C ALA A 76 2.51 1.56 -3.41
N THR A 77 3.40 1.47 -4.39
CA THR A 77 3.12 1.79 -5.79
C THR A 77 2.74 0.55 -6.61
N TYR A 78 3.48 -0.52 -6.45
CA TYR A 78 3.33 -1.73 -7.28
C TYR A 78 2.92 -2.98 -6.52
N GLY A 79 2.97 -2.95 -5.20
CA GLY A 79 2.71 -4.12 -4.38
C GLY A 79 3.92 -5.05 -4.31
N THR A 80 3.66 -6.31 -3.97
CA THR A 80 4.71 -7.32 -3.82
C THR A 80 4.69 -8.32 -4.98
N SER A 81 5.88 -8.71 -5.44
CA SER A 81 6.04 -9.81 -6.39
C SER A 81 6.29 -11.17 -5.69
N ASP A 82 6.35 -11.16 -4.36
CA ASP A 82 6.65 -12.36 -3.57
C ASP A 82 5.77 -12.42 -2.31
N PRO A 83 4.43 -12.56 -2.49
CA PRO A 83 3.51 -12.49 -1.36
C PRO A 83 3.70 -13.61 -0.34
N ASP A 84 4.18 -14.78 -0.76
CA ASP A 84 4.34 -15.92 0.14
C ASP A 84 5.44 -15.72 1.19
N ASN A 85 6.36 -14.80 0.95
CA ASN A 85 7.44 -14.48 1.87
C ASN A 85 7.19 -13.16 2.63
N CYS A 86 6.00 -12.61 2.50
CA CYS A 86 5.57 -11.48 3.31
C CYS A 86 4.94 -11.96 4.61
N LYS A 87 5.12 -11.18 5.68
CA LYS A 87 4.48 -11.46 6.98
C LYS A 87 3.63 -10.25 7.35
N PHE A 88 2.38 -10.30 6.96
CA PHE A 88 1.39 -9.26 7.27
C PHE A 88 0.38 -9.87 8.25
N PRO A 89 0.40 -9.48 9.52
CA PRO A 89 -0.56 -9.98 10.52
C PRO A 89 -2.01 -9.66 10.17
N CYS A 90 -2.92 -10.11 11.00
CA CYS A 90 -4.34 -9.84 10.79
C CYS A 90 -4.63 -8.33 10.84
N PRO A 91 -5.55 -7.85 10.00
CA PRO A 91 -5.99 -6.47 10.10
C PRO A 91 -6.68 -6.21 11.43
N VAL A 92 -6.52 -5.00 11.94
CA VAL A 92 -7.29 -4.53 13.10
C VAL A 92 -8.24 -3.44 12.67
N ASP A 93 -9.38 -3.36 13.34
CA ASP A 93 -10.39 -2.36 13.00
C ASP A 93 -9.87 -0.94 13.14
N LYS A 94 -9.11 -0.67 14.19
CA LYS A 94 -8.60 0.66 14.50
C LYS A 94 -7.26 0.58 15.20
N VAL A 95 -6.33 1.44 14.81
CA VAL A 95 -5.07 1.64 15.51
C VAL A 95 -4.77 3.12 15.60
N ILE A 96 -4.24 3.54 16.73
CA ILE A 96 -3.81 4.92 16.96
C ILE A 96 -2.29 4.93 17.00
N LEU A 97 -1.68 5.62 16.03
CA LEU A 97 -0.24 5.74 15.92
C LEU A 97 0.17 7.12 16.43
N THR A 98 1.18 7.18 17.28
CA THR A 98 1.58 8.42 17.96
C THR A 98 2.91 8.99 17.49
N GLU A 99 3.61 8.28 16.62
CA GLU A 99 4.92 8.68 16.13
C GLU A 99 5.04 8.48 14.62
N VAL A 100 4.07 9.00 13.88
CA VAL A 100 4.07 8.88 12.40
C VAL A 100 5.17 9.76 11.82
N ILE A 101 5.99 9.18 10.95
CA ILE A 101 7.10 9.88 10.31
C ILE A 101 6.97 9.94 8.79
N GLU A 102 6.12 9.08 8.19
CA GLU A 102 5.95 9.05 6.74
C GLU A 102 4.59 8.47 6.39
N ILE A 103 3.92 9.09 5.41
CA ILE A 103 2.65 8.61 4.87
C ILE A 103 2.78 8.57 3.35
N ILE A 104 2.57 7.40 2.77
CA ILE A 104 2.65 7.20 1.32
C ILE A 104 1.29 6.73 0.82
N PRO A 105 0.63 7.46 -0.09
CA PRO A 105 -0.60 6.97 -0.70
C PRO A 105 -0.35 5.64 -1.42
N ILE A 106 -1.27 4.71 -1.26
CA ILE A 106 -1.18 3.38 -1.90
C ILE A 106 -2.00 3.39 -3.17
N THR A 107 -1.44 2.86 -4.26
CA THR A 107 -2.15 2.74 -5.52
C THR A 107 -3.18 1.60 -5.47
N GLU A 108 -4.16 1.64 -6.36
CA GLU A 108 -5.15 0.57 -6.47
C GLU A 108 -4.48 -0.79 -6.71
N LYS A 109 -3.48 -0.84 -7.57
CA LYS A 109 -2.71 -2.05 -7.84
C LYS A 109 -2.04 -2.59 -6.58
N ALA A 110 -1.36 -1.72 -5.84
CA ALA A 110 -0.68 -2.12 -4.62
C ALA A 110 -1.66 -2.51 -3.51
N ALA A 111 -2.79 -1.83 -3.41
CA ALA A 111 -3.82 -2.16 -2.43
C ALA A 111 -4.34 -3.59 -2.62
N LYS A 112 -4.63 -3.97 -3.86
CA LYS A 112 -5.04 -5.34 -4.19
C LYS A 112 -3.97 -6.35 -3.83
N SER A 113 -2.72 -6.05 -4.17
CA SER A 113 -1.58 -6.91 -3.85
C SER A 113 -1.43 -7.12 -2.35
N ILE A 114 -1.50 -6.05 -1.56
CA ILE A 114 -1.38 -6.11 -0.10
C ILE A 114 -2.55 -6.90 0.51
N GLU A 115 -3.77 -6.66 0.03
CA GLU A 115 -4.96 -7.35 0.50
C GLU A 115 -4.89 -8.86 0.26
N GLU A 116 -4.31 -9.28 -0.86
CA GLU A 116 -4.18 -10.67 -1.23
C GLU A 116 -3.11 -11.43 -0.46
N VAL A 117 -2.21 -10.74 0.23
CA VAL A 117 -1.20 -11.40 1.06
C VAL A 117 -1.91 -12.14 2.19
N LYS A 118 -1.61 -13.44 2.31
CA LYS A 118 -2.20 -14.29 3.34
C LYS A 118 -1.87 -13.78 4.73
N VAL A 119 -2.85 -13.82 5.63
CA VAL A 119 -2.62 -13.43 7.03
C VAL A 119 -1.55 -14.30 7.66
N TRP A 120 -0.52 -13.67 8.19
CA TRP A 120 0.51 -14.34 8.94
C TRP A 120 0.06 -14.49 10.40
N SER A 121 0.02 -15.73 10.88
CA SER A 121 -0.43 -16.04 12.23
C SER A 121 0.32 -17.25 12.79
N VAL A 122 0.19 -17.42 14.06
CA VAL A 122 0.81 -18.56 14.78
C VAL A 122 -0.25 -19.62 15.06
#